data_a9605ca8a42c7f9a16edd49306cade7c
#
_entry.id   a9605ca8a42c7f9a16edd49306cade7c
#
_cell.length_a   1.000
_cell.length_b   1.000
_cell.length_c   1.000
_cell.angle_alpha   90.00
_cell.angle_beta   90.00
_cell.angle_gamma   90.00
#
_symmetry.space_group_name_H-M   'P 1'
#
loop_
_entity.id
_entity.type
_entity.pdbx_description
1 polymer ?
#
loop_
_entity_poly.entity_id
_entity_poly.type
_entity_poly.pdbx_seq_one_letter_code
_entity_poly.pdbx_strand_id
1 'polypeptide(L)'
;SVAINQYTGEVLALVSTPSYDNNDFIRGMSSEKWNALNEDENKPMYNRFRQVWCPGSTFKPIIAAIGLTTGAIDPNEDYENEGLSWQKDSSWGSYHVTTLHAYEPVILKNALIYSDNIYFAKAALKIGERDMESSLTKLGFNEELPFDIKVAKSQFSNTDKIEKEIQLADSGYGQGQILVNPLHMACIYSAFCNEGNMIKPYLTYKEDAIPNVWITAAFTKDAAQMVLEDTKEVINNPHGTGYAACRTDITLAGKTGTAEIKASKEDTTGTELGWFSVFTTDENMDRPIMIISMVEDVKGRGGSGYVVKKDSQVLEKWLSDN
;
A
#
# COMPACT_ATOMS: atom_id res chain seq x y z
N SER A 1 7.68 -7.64 -5.05
CA SER A 1 7.99 -7.22 -3.67
C SER A 1 9.13 -6.21 -3.67
N VAL A 2 9.04 -5.24 -2.79
CA VAL A 2 10.06 -4.24 -2.51
C VAL A 2 10.37 -4.30 -1.02
N ALA A 3 11.64 -4.33 -0.65
CA ALA A 3 12.06 -4.20 0.73
C ALA A 3 13.05 -3.05 0.88
N ILE A 4 12.85 -2.20 1.88
CA ILE A 4 13.72 -1.07 2.21
C ILE A 4 14.03 -1.04 3.71
N ASN A 5 15.12 -0.39 4.07
CA ASN A 5 15.29 0.13 5.42
C ASN A 5 14.50 1.46 5.46
N GLN A 6 13.43 1.49 6.24
CA GLN A 6 12.50 2.62 6.30
C GLN A 6 13.10 3.88 6.93
N TYR A 7 14.20 3.76 7.64
CA TYR A 7 14.88 4.89 8.29
C TYR A 7 15.96 5.50 7.41
N THR A 8 16.69 4.69 6.64
CA THR A 8 17.80 5.16 5.80
C THR A 8 17.43 5.34 4.33
N GLY A 9 16.41 4.64 3.85
CA GLY A 9 16.03 4.58 2.45
C GLY A 9 16.84 3.56 1.62
N GLU A 10 17.71 2.78 2.25
CA GLU A 10 18.42 1.70 1.56
C GLU A 10 17.43 0.68 1.00
N VAL A 11 17.55 0.39 -0.31
CA VAL A 11 16.74 -0.64 -0.95
C VAL A 11 17.42 -1.99 -0.74
N LEU A 12 16.81 -2.83 0.10
CA LEU A 12 17.30 -4.15 0.46
C LEU A 12 16.98 -5.21 -0.59
N ALA A 13 15.82 -5.09 -1.24
CA ALA A 13 15.40 -6.00 -2.29
C ALA A 13 14.38 -5.37 -3.25
N LEU A 14 14.50 -5.72 -4.53
CA LEU A 14 13.52 -5.46 -5.59
C LEU A 14 13.27 -6.77 -6.33
N VAL A 15 12.10 -7.36 -6.12
CA VAL A 15 11.79 -8.69 -6.62
C VAL A 15 10.58 -8.67 -7.55
N SER A 16 10.74 -9.25 -8.73
CA SER A 16 9.64 -9.55 -9.66
C SER A 16 9.68 -11.01 -10.05
N THR A 17 8.57 -11.71 -9.88
CA THR A 17 8.43 -13.13 -10.21
C THR A 17 7.19 -13.38 -11.08
N PRO A 18 7.22 -14.40 -11.97
CA PRO A 18 8.38 -15.19 -12.34
C PRO A 18 9.47 -14.35 -13.00
N SER A 19 10.69 -14.88 -13.10
CA SER A 19 11.85 -14.23 -13.69
C SER A 19 12.45 -15.08 -14.81
N TYR A 20 13.51 -14.62 -15.40
CA TYR A 20 14.25 -15.30 -16.46
C TYR A 20 15.76 -15.32 -16.14
N ASP A 21 16.53 -16.18 -16.80
CA ASP A 21 17.98 -16.19 -16.67
C ASP A 21 18.60 -15.05 -17.48
N ASN A 22 19.18 -14.07 -16.80
CA ASN A 22 19.85 -12.92 -17.45
C ASN A 22 21.01 -13.36 -18.35
N ASN A 23 21.66 -14.51 -18.08
CA ASN A 23 22.76 -15.00 -18.89
C ASN A 23 22.32 -15.40 -20.30
N ASP A 24 21.06 -15.75 -20.49
CA ASP A 24 20.52 -16.08 -21.82
C ASP A 24 20.61 -14.89 -22.79
N PHE A 25 20.45 -13.66 -22.27
CA PHE A 25 20.58 -12.43 -23.06
C PHE A 25 22.02 -12.09 -23.40
N ILE A 26 22.97 -12.50 -22.54
CA ILE A 26 24.41 -12.25 -22.75
C ILE A 26 25.01 -13.30 -23.69
N ARG A 27 24.66 -14.55 -23.52
CA ARG A 27 25.20 -15.69 -24.29
C ARG A 27 24.55 -15.90 -25.65
N GLY A 28 23.43 -15.22 -25.87
CA GLY A 28 22.57 -15.47 -27.01
C GLY A 28 21.49 -16.51 -26.66
N MET A 29 20.33 -16.33 -27.22
CA MET A 29 19.15 -17.16 -26.99
C MET A 29 18.64 -17.71 -28.32
N SER A 30 18.20 -18.98 -28.35
CA SER A 30 17.53 -19.53 -29.52
C SER A 30 16.17 -18.82 -29.73
N SER A 31 15.72 -18.75 -30.98
CA SER A 31 14.39 -18.19 -31.30
C SER A 31 13.26 -18.92 -30.56
N GLU A 32 13.41 -20.20 -30.36
CA GLU A 32 12.46 -21.05 -29.62
C GLU A 32 12.35 -20.62 -28.14
N LYS A 33 13.49 -20.39 -27.46
CA LYS A 33 13.52 -19.92 -26.07
C LYS A 33 13.01 -18.49 -25.95
N TRP A 34 13.34 -17.63 -26.90
CA TRP A 34 12.84 -16.27 -26.98
C TRP A 34 11.31 -16.24 -27.11
N ASN A 35 10.75 -17.05 -28.02
CA ASN A 35 9.32 -17.16 -28.20
C ASN A 35 8.64 -17.68 -26.93
N ALA A 36 9.18 -18.71 -26.29
CA ALA A 36 8.65 -19.24 -25.03
C ALA A 36 8.59 -18.17 -23.93
N LEU A 37 9.60 -17.32 -23.81
CA LEU A 37 9.58 -16.19 -22.84
C LEU A 37 8.53 -15.13 -23.18
N ASN A 38 8.32 -14.82 -24.46
CA ASN A 38 7.36 -13.81 -24.89
C ASN A 38 5.92 -14.27 -24.80
N GLU A 39 5.68 -15.57 -25.02
CA GLU A 39 4.36 -16.19 -25.04
C GLU A 39 3.93 -16.73 -23.66
N ASP A 40 4.82 -16.70 -22.66
CA ASP A 40 4.50 -17.14 -21.29
C ASP A 40 3.42 -16.24 -20.69
N GLU A 41 2.28 -16.83 -20.35
CA GLU A 41 1.11 -16.15 -19.75
C GLU A 41 1.46 -15.46 -18.43
N ASN A 42 2.47 -15.96 -17.69
CA ASN A 42 2.96 -15.37 -16.45
C ASN A 42 3.88 -14.16 -16.68
N LYS A 43 4.20 -13.83 -17.92
CA LYS A 43 4.96 -12.63 -18.35
C LYS A 43 6.26 -12.43 -17.54
N PRO A 44 7.24 -13.37 -17.60
CA PRO A 44 8.47 -13.29 -16.80
C PRO A 44 9.30 -12.05 -17.10
N MET A 45 9.22 -11.47 -18.31
CA MET A 45 9.91 -10.24 -18.69
C MET A 45 9.19 -8.95 -18.22
N TYR A 46 7.95 -9.06 -17.72
CA TYR A 46 7.21 -7.93 -17.19
C TYR A 46 7.64 -7.65 -15.74
N ASN A 47 8.47 -6.63 -15.58
CA ASN A 47 9.01 -6.27 -14.28
C ASN A 47 7.96 -5.56 -13.42
N ARG A 48 7.39 -6.26 -12.45
CA ARG A 48 6.25 -5.83 -11.65
C ARG A 48 6.58 -4.69 -10.68
N PHE A 49 7.75 -4.65 -10.08
CA PHE A 49 8.11 -3.54 -9.18
C PHE A 49 8.31 -2.21 -9.90
N ARG A 50 8.49 -2.24 -11.22
CA ARG A 50 8.58 -1.02 -12.03
C ARG A 50 7.23 -0.45 -12.45
N GLN A 51 6.16 -1.18 -12.26
CA GLN A 51 4.80 -0.82 -12.69
C GLN A 51 4.00 -0.15 -11.56
N VAL A 52 2.80 0.29 -11.91
CA VAL A 52 1.81 0.82 -10.96
C VAL A 52 0.62 -0.11 -10.89
N TRP A 53 0.04 -0.21 -9.70
CA TRP A 53 -1.01 -1.16 -9.38
C TRP A 53 -2.06 -0.52 -8.48
N CYS A 54 -3.29 -0.98 -8.57
CA CYS A 54 -4.35 -0.59 -7.64
C CYS A 54 -4.00 -1.09 -6.22
N PRO A 55 -3.80 -0.21 -5.23
CA PRO A 55 -3.30 -0.61 -3.91
C PRO A 55 -4.36 -1.22 -3.00
N GLY A 56 -5.64 -0.95 -3.27
CA GLY A 56 -6.72 -1.34 -2.37
C GLY A 56 -6.49 -0.84 -0.95
N SER A 57 -6.87 -1.62 0.03
CA SER A 57 -6.86 -1.23 1.44
C SER A 57 -5.47 -0.89 2.02
N THR A 58 -4.35 -1.18 1.35
CA THR A 58 -3.04 -0.68 1.78
C THR A 58 -2.91 0.83 1.62
N PHE A 59 -3.84 1.47 0.93
CA PHE A 59 -3.89 2.92 0.79
C PHE A 59 -4.55 3.63 1.99
N LYS A 60 -5.32 2.93 2.79
CA LYS A 60 -6.08 3.49 3.93
C LYS A 60 -5.23 4.23 4.97
N PRO A 61 -4.04 3.73 5.39
CA PRO A 61 -3.16 4.49 6.28
C PRO A 61 -2.72 5.84 5.69
N ILE A 62 -2.56 5.92 4.37
CA ILE A 62 -2.20 7.18 3.68
C ILE A 62 -3.38 8.16 3.76
N ILE A 63 -4.60 7.70 3.50
CA ILE A 63 -5.82 8.52 3.63
C ILE A 63 -6.04 8.98 5.07
N ALA A 64 -5.81 8.08 6.05
CA ALA A 64 -5.84 8.45 7.47
C ALA A 64 -4.87 9.59 7.78
N ALA A 65 -3.61 9.46 7.35
CA ALA A 65 -2.58 10.48 7.57
C ALA A 65 -2.90 11.81 6.85
N ILE A 66 -3.46 11.77 5.64
CA ILE A 66 -3.94 12.97 4.94
C ILE A 66 -5.07 13.63 5.74
N GLY A 67 -6.08 12.88 6.14
CA GLY A 67 -7.23 13.41 6.88
C GLY A 67 -6.86 14.02 8.22
N LEU A 68 -5.96 13.37 8.96
CA LEU A 68 -5.41 13.90 10.22
C LEU A 68 -4.54 15.14 9.97
N THR A 69 -3.70 15.15 8.94
CA THR A 69 -2.82 16.28 8.60
C THR A 69 -3.60 17.51 8.19
N THR A 70 -4.69 17.35 7.45
CA THR A 70 -5.57 18.43 6.99
C THR A 70 -6.57 18.88 8.07
N GLY A 71 -6.73 18.08 9.14
CA GLY A 71 -7.75 18.31 10.17
C GLY A 71 -9.16 17.93 9.73
N ALA A 72 -9.31 17.24 8.60
CA ALA A 72 -10.59 16.78 8.08
C ALA A 72 -11.18 15.60 8.85
N ILE A 73 -10.32 14.84 9.54
CA ILE A 73 -10.70 13.65 10.33
C ILE A 73 -10.36 13.90 11.81
N ASP A 74 -11.35 13.72 12.68
CA ASP A 74 -11.13 13.48 14.11
C ASP A 74 -10.99 11.96 14.32
N PRO A 75 -9.88 11.45 14.85
CA PRO A 75 -9.65 10.02 15.01
C PRO A 75 -10.63 9.34 15.98
N ASN A 76 -11.26 10.11 16.87
CA ASN A 76 -12.20 9.62 17.86
C ASN A 76 -13.68 9.84 17.47
N GLU A 77 -13.93 10.49 16.34
CA GLU A 77 -15.29 10.66 15.84
C GLU A 77 -15.86 9.31 15.41
N ASP A 78 -17.01 8.95 16.01
CA ASP A 78 -17.74 7.74 15.63
C ASP A 78 -18.59 8.02 14.38
N TYR A 79 -18.27 7.32 13.29
CA TYR A 79 -19.00 7.45 12.01
C TYR A 79 -20.26 6.61 11.95
N GLU A 80 -20.63 6.00 13.05
CA GLU A 80 -21.76 5.10 13.21
C GLU A 80 -21.71 3.84 12.31
N ASN A 81 -22.31 2.77 12.80
CA ASN A 81 -22.34 1.50 12.09
C ASN A 81 -23.46 1.47 11.05
N GLU A 82 -23.09 1.59 9.78
CA GLU A 82 -24.01 1.52 8.62
C GLU A 82 -24.30 0.08 8.16
N GLY A 83 -23.85 -0.92 8.91
CA GLY A 83 -23.87 -2.32 8.48
C GLY A 83 -22.81 -2.61 7.43
N LEU A 84 -23.12 -3.48 6.46
CA LEU A 84 -22.15 -3.95 5.47
C LEU A 84 -22.20 -3.20 4.12
N SER A 85 -23.12 -2.24 3.99
CA SER A 85 -23.34 -1.51 2.73
C SER A 85 -23.85 -0.11 3.01
N TRP A 86 -23.23 0.87 2.37
CA TRP A 86 -23.54 2.27 2.54
C TRP A 86 -23.57 3.00 1.21
N GLN A 87 -24.46 3.97 1.10
CA GLN A 87 -24.57 4.90 0.00
C GLN A 87 -24.78 6.30 0.58
N LYS A 88 -24.06 7.31 0.06
CA LYS A 88 -24.21 8.67 0.57
C LYS A 88 -25.65 9.18 0.42
N ASP A 89 -26.18 9.08 -0.79
CA ASP A 89 -27.56 9.44 -1.13
C ASP A 89 -27.96 8.87 -2.50
N SER A 90 -29.21 9.15 -2.93
CA SER A 90 -29.76 8.65 -4.19
C SER A 90 -29.06 9.14 -5.46
N SER A 91 -28.22 10.19 -5.38
CA SER A 91 -27.46 10.69 -6.54
C SER A 91 -26.42 9.66 -7.03
N TRP A 92 -26.02 8.72 -6.18
CA TRP A 92 -25.12 7.62 -6.54
C TRP A 92 -25.81 6.47 -7.30
N GLY A 93 -27.14 6.55 -7.52
CA GLY A 93 -27.91 5.53 -8.23
C GLY A 93 -27.85 4.17 -7.54
N SER A 94 -27.33 3.15 -8.21
CA SER A 94 -27.16 1.80 -7.64
C SER A 94 -25.79 1.57 -6.99
N TYR A 95 -24.94 2.60 -6.92
CA TYR A 95 -23.60 2.45 -6.36
C TYR A 95 -23.64 2.45 -4.83
N HIS A 96 -22.99 1.46 -4.22
CA HIS A 96 -22.82 1.33 -2.78
C HIS A 96 -21.38 0.96 -2.47
N VAL A 97 -20.86 1.52 -1.39
CA VAL A 97 -19.60 1.07 -0.77
C VAL A 97 -19.92 -0.06 0.18
N THR A 98 -19.16 -1.15 0.10
CA THR A 98 -19.36 -2.32 0.96
C THR A 98 -18.14 -2.57 1.83
N THR A 99 -18.37 -3.09 3.04
CA THR A 99 -17.34 -3.55 3.97
C THR A 99 -17.60 -4.99 4.39
N LEU A 100 -16.60 -5.65 4.99
CA LEU A 100 -16.70 -7.07 5.38
C LEU A 100 -17.21 -7.28 6.81
N HIS A 101 -17.08 -6.26 7.66
CA HIS A 101 -17.36 -6.37 9.09
C HIS A 101 -18.21 -5.18 9.56
N ALA A 102 -19.18 -5.48 10.43
CA ALA A 102 -19.89 -4.50 11.24
C ALA A 102 -19.27 -4.52 12.65
N TYR A 103 -18.96 -3.38 13.21
CA TYR A 103 -18.32 -3.23 14.51
C TYR A 103 -18.64 -1.86 15.12
N GLU A 104 -18.40 -1.70 16.40
CA GLU A 104 -18.59 -0.47 17.16
C GLU A 104 -17.47 -0.31 18.20
N PRO A 105 -17.02 0.94 18.48
CA PRO A 105 -17.32 2.19 17.77
C PRO A 105 -16.63 2.23 16.40
N VAL A 106 -17.19 2.98 15.42
CA VAL A 106 -16.64 3.14 14.08
C VAL A 106 -15.70 4.35 14.05
N ILE A 107 -14.57 4.24 14.75
CA ILE A 107 -13.50 5.23 14.85
C ILE A 107 -12.29 4.82 14.00
N LEU A 108 -11.37 5.75 13.74
CA LEU A 108 -10.22 5.55 12.84
C LEU A 108 -9.44 4.26 13.13
N LYS A 109 -9.04 4.05 14.38
CA LYS A 109 -8.29 2.86 14.81
C LYS A 109 -9.00 1.57 14.42
N ASN A 110 -10.28 1.45 14.76
CA ASN A 110 -11.08 0.27 14.46
C ASN A 110 -11.28 0.09 12.95
N ALA A 111 -11.49 1.19 12.22
CA ALA A 111 -11.60 1.17 10.76
C ALA A 111 -10.34 0.64 10.07
N LEU A 112 -9.14 0.90 10.61
CA LEU A 112 -7.89 0.31 10.15
C LEU A 112 -7.80 -1.18 10.49
N ILE A 113 -8.14 -1.58 11.72
CA ILE A 113 -8.14 -2.98 12.19
C ILE A 113 -9.03 -3.85 11.30
N TYR A 114 -10.30 -3.44 11.13
CA TYR A 114 -11.30 -4.16 10.33
C TYR A 114 -11.20 -3.88 8.83
N SER A 115 -10.32 -2.96 8.42
CA SER A 115 -10.15 -2.56 7.02
C SER A 115 -11.44 -2.05 6.37
N ASP A 116 -12.16 -1.18 7.05
CA ASP A 116 -13.49 -0.69 6.67
C ASP A 116 -13.44 0.27 5.47
N ASN A 117 -14.10 -0.10 4.36
CA ASN A 117 -14.21 0.76 3.19
C ASN A 117 -15.20 1.91 3.41
N ILE A 118 -16.28 1.68 4.19
CA ILE A 118 -17.33 2.69 4.41
C ILE A 118 -16.75 3.86 5.20
N TYR A 119 -16.01 3.57 6.28
CA TYR A 119 -15.30 4.61 7.03
C TYR A 119 -14.40 5.45 6.10
N PHE A 120 -13.57 4.80 5.31
CA PHE A 120 -12.60 5.49 4.46
C PHE A 120 -13.22 6.20 3.26
N ALA A 121 -14.36 5.75 2.75
CA ALA A 121 -15.15 6.49 1.78
C ALA A 121 -15.71 7.80 2.38
N LYS A 122 -16.30 7.72 3.57
CA LYS A 122 -16.77 8.90 4.33
C LYS A 122 -15.60 9.85 4.65
N ALA A 123 -14.45 9.32 5.06
CA ALA A 123 -13.24 10.09 5.33
C ALA A 123 -12.74 10.83 4.09
N ALA A 124 -12.70 10.18 2.93
CA ALA A 124 -12.30 10.82 1.68
C ALA A 124 -13.27 11.96 1.30
N LEU A 125 -14.57 11.77 1.48
CA LEU A 125 -15.56 12.83 1.23
C LEU A 125 -15.39 14.02 2.20
N LYS A 126 -15.00 13.78 3.45
CA LYS A 126 -14.68 14.86 4.42
C LYS A 126 -13.39 15.61 4.05
N ILE A 127 -12.36 14.92 3.57
CA ILE A 127 -11.13 15.53 3.06
C ILE A 127 -11.47 16.44 1.86
N GLY A 128 -12.33 15.96 0.96
CA GLY A 128 -12.73 16.68 -0.24
C GLY A 128 -11.71 16.61 -1.37
N GLU A 129 -12.17 16.91 -2.57
CA GLU A 129 -11.36 16.78 -3.81
C GLU A 129 -10.07 17.59 -3.76
N ARG A 130 -10.18 18.87 -3.38
CA ARG A 130 -9.05 19.82 -3.38
C ARG A 130 -7.92 19.39 -2.46
N ASP A 131 -8.24 19.03 -1.22
CA ASP A 131 -7.23 18.69 -0.21
C ASP A 131 -6.68 17.28 -0.49
N MET A 132 -7.48 16.38 -1.06
CA MET A 132 -7.04 15.08 -1.53
C MET A 132 -6.02 15.22 -2.67
N GLU A 133 -6.34 15.96 -3.73
CA GLU A 133 -5.45 16.20 -4.87
C GLU A 133 -4.16 16.90 -4.44
N SER A 134 -4.26 17.95 -3.63
CA SER A 134 -3.10 18.69 -3.12
C SER A 134 -2.18 17.80 -2.29
N SER A 135 -2.77 16.97 -1.41
CA SER A 135 -2.00 16.07 -0.55
C SER A 135 -1.32 14.98 -1.36
N LEU A 136 -2.02 14.34 -2.30
CA LEU A 136 -1.44 13.31 -3.15
C LEU A 136 -0.35 13.86 -4.06
N THR A 137 -0.53 15.08 -4.61
CA THR A 137 0.53 15.77 -5.37
C THR A 137 1.75 16.03 -4.49
N LYS A 138 1.56 16.52 -3.25
CA LYS A 138 2.64 16.73 -2.28
C LYS A 138 3.39 15.42 -1.96
N LEU A 139 2.70 14.29 -1.95
CA LEU A 139 3.30 12.97 -1.74
C LEU A 139 4.08 12.44 -2.97
N GLY A 140 4.14 13.17 -4.08
CA GLY A 140 4.88 12.80 -5.30
C GLY A 140 4.06 12.00 -6.30
N PHE A 141 2.73 11.97 -6.20
CA PHE A 141 1.90 11.39 -7.26
C PHE A 141 2.02 12.22 -8.53
N ASN A 142 1.96 11.57 -9.69
CA ASN A 142 2.17 12.12 -11.02
C ASN A 142 3.61 12.62 -11.29
N GLU A 143 4.53 12.43 -10.33
CA GLU A 143 5.94 12.81 -10.45
C GLU A 143 6.86 11.59 -10.61
N GLU A 144 8.08 11.81 -11.08
CA GLU A 144 9.10 10.75 -11.16
C GLU A 144 9.70 10.51 -9.76
N LEU A 145 9.77 9.24 -9.38
CA LEU A 145 10.45 8.84 -8.16
C LEU A 145 11.96 9.15 -8.27
N PRO A 146 12.57 9.83 -7.30
CA PRO A 146 14.00 10.15 -7.32
C PRO A 146 14.86 8.92 -6.97
N PHE A 147 14.88 7.95 -7.87
CA PHE A 147 15.54 6.66 -7.70
C PHE A 147 16.42 6.30 -8.91
N ASP A 148 17.44 5.48 -8.69
CA ASP A 148 18.43 5.11 -9.71
C ASP A 148 17.83 4.31 -10.88
N ILE A 149 16.76 3.57 -10.64
CA ILE A 149 16.04 2.81 -11.66
C ILE A 149 14.71 3.52 -11.96
N LYS A 150 14.47 3.82 -13.22
CA LYS A 150 13.20 4.41 -13.64
C LYS A 150 12.05 3.44 -13.41
N VAL A 151 11.07 3.88 -12.61
CA VAL A 151 9.81 3.20 -12.34
C VAL A 151 8.64 4.02 -12.86
N ALA A 152 7.49 3.38 -13.03
CA ALA A 152 6.28 4.09 -13.43
C ALA A 152 5.82 5.06 -12.33
N LYS A 153 5.30 6.21 -12.73
CA LYS A 153 4.77 7.22 -11.82
C LYS A 153 3.47 6.73 -11.20
N SER A 154 3.34 6.86 -9.90
CA SER A 154 2.04 6.69 -9.24
C SER A 154 1.08 7.77 -9.70
N GLN A 155 -0.20 7.45 -9.82
CA GLN A 155 -1.26 8.40 -10.21
C GLN A 155 -2.45 8.30 -9.27
N PHE A 156 -3.16 9.40 -9.09
CA PHE A 156 -4.42 9.42 -8.34
C PHE A 156 -5.65 9.54 -9.24
N SER A 157 -5.46 9.91 -10.51
CA SER A 157 -6.51 9.98 -11.51
C SER A 157 -5.93 9.80 -12.90
N ASN A 158 -6.78 9.46 -13.86
CA ASN A 158 -6.43 9.41 -15.30
C ASN A 158 -6.30 10.80 -15.93
N THR A 159 -6.83 11.84 -15.28
CA THR A 159 -6.94 13.22 -15.81
C THR A 159 -6.27 14.26 -14.90
N ASP A 160 -5.46 13.83 -13.92
CA ASP A 160 -4.85 14.68 -12.88
C ASP A 160 -5.88 15.39 -11.97
N LYS A 161 -7.16 15.02 -12.05
CA LYS A 161 -8.25 15.55 -11.21
C LYS A 161 -9.19 14.45 -10.78
N ILE A 162 -9.76 14.62 -9.59
CA ILE A 162 -10.84 13.79 -9.08
C ILE A 162 -12.16 14.46 -9.50
N GLU A 163 -12.78 13.97 -10.56
CA GLU A 163 -13.91 14.66 -11.20
C GLU A 163 -15.28 14.28 -10.63
N LYS A 164 -15.36 13.16 -9.91
CA LYS A 164 -16.63 12.60 -9.44
C LYS A 164 -16.56 12.25 -7.95
N GLU A 165 -17.65 12.50 -7.26
CA GLU A 165 -17.77 12.18 -5.84
C GLU A 165 -17.58 10.67 -5.54
N ILE A 166 -18.12 9.78 -6.36
CA ILE A 166 -17.88 8.33 -6.24
C ILE A 166 -16.40 8.00 -6.43
N GLN A 167 -15.71 8.65 -7.37
CA GLN A 167 -14.27 8.46 -7.55
C GLN A 167 -13.49 8.90 -6.30
N LEU A 168 -13.89 10.04 -5.69
CA LEU A 168 -13.30 10.50 -4.44
C LEU A 168 -13.52 9.49 -3.31
N ALA A 169 -14.73 9.01 -3.14
CA ALA A 169 -15.07 7.99 -2.14
C ALA A 169 -14.25 6.70 -2.35
N ASP A 170 -14.15 6.21 -3.59
CA ASP A 170 -13.35 5.02 -3.94
C ASP A 170 -11.86 5.22 -3.69
N SER A 171 -11.35 6.44 -3.91
CA SER A 171 -9.97 6.80 -3.61
C SER A 171 -9.63 6.63 -2.13
N GLY A 172 -10.62 6.80 -1.24
CA GLY A 172 -10.48 6.64 0.20
C GLY A 172 -10.00 5.26 0.65
N TYR A 173 -10.29 4.22 -0.12
CA TYR A 173 -9.84 2.86 0.17
C TYR A 173 -8.98 2.24 -0.93
N GLY A 174 -8.33 3.13 -1.73
CA GLY A 174 -7.31 2.74 -2.72
C GLY A 174 -7.87 2.06 -3.96
N GLN A 175 -9.11 2.39 -4.32
CA GLN A 175 -9.80 1.97 -5.55
C GLN A 175 -9.96 3.18 -6.51
N GLY A 176 -10.92 3.12 -7.40
CA GLY A 176 -11.14 4.18 -8.37
C GLY A 176 -10.03 4.22 -9.42
N GLN A 177 -9.30 5.33 -9.45
CA GLN A 177 -8.21 5.56 -10.42
C GLN A 177 -6.83 5.66 -9.76
N ILE A 178 -6.73 5.32 -8.47
CA ILE A 178 -5.48 5.26 -7.73
C ILE A 178 -4.62 4.10 -8.25
N LEU A 179 -3.43 4.41 -8.74
CA LEU A 179 -2.40 3.43 -9.09
C LEU A 179 -1.08 3.80 -8.43
N VAL A 180 -0.45 2.87 -7.74
CA VAL A 180 0.75 3.13 -6.94
C VAL A 180 1.89 2.19 -7.34
N ASN A 181 3.08 2.75 -7.50
CA ASN A 181 4.30 1.98 -7.60
C ASN A 181 4.69 1.42 -6.22
N PRO A 182 5.08 0.14 -6.09
CA PRO A 182 5.42 -0.46 -4.79
C PRO A 182 6.55 0.24 -4.04
N LEU A 183 7.59 0.74 -4.74
CA LEU A 183 8.67 1.49 -4.10
C LEU A 183 8.20 2.87 -3.63
N HIS A 184 7.34 3.53 -4.40
CA HIS A 184 6.72 4.78 -3.96
C HIS A 184 5.86 4.58 -2.71
N MET A 185 5.09 3.47 -2.66
CA MET A 185 4.34 3.09 -1.46
C MET A 185 5.27 2.95 -0.25
N ALA A 186 6.42 2.29 -0.40
CA ALA A 186 7.41 2.15 0.66
C ALA A 186 7.95 3.51 1.13
N CYS A 187 8.22 4.44 0.21
CA CYS A 187 8.63 5.80 0.56
C CYS A 187 7.55 6.55 1.35
N ILE A 188 6.27 6.43 0.96
CA ILE A 188 5.18 7.09 1.70
C ILE A 188 5.04 6.47 3.09
N TYR A 189 5.10 5.14 3.22
CA TYR A 189 5.02 4.47 4.51
C TYR A 189 6.21 4.78 5.42
N SER A 190 7.41 5.08 4.86
CA SER A 190 8.56 5.49 5.67
C SER A 190 8.26 6.75 6.48
N ALA A 191 7.35 7.62 6.03
CA ALA A 191 6.96 8.82 6.76
C ALA A 191 6.32 8.50 8.12
N PHE A 192 5.67 7.36 8.28
CA PHE A 192 5.11 6.95 9.58
C PHE A 192 6.21 6.65 10.61
N CYS A 193 7.40 6.23 10.17
CA CYS A 193 8.56 5.95 11.01
C CYS A 193 9.50 7.14 11.19
N ASN A 194 9.31 8.23 10.42
CA ASN A 194 10.23 9.36 10.34
C ASN A 194 9.52 10.70 10.59
N GLU A 195 8.68 10.76 11.61
CA GLU A 195 8.02 12.00 12.05
C GLU A 195 7.26 12.75 10.93
N GLY A 196 6.71 12.00 9.99
CA GLY A 196 5.99 12.53 8.83
C GLY A 196 6.87 12.91 7.62
N ASN A 197 8.18 12.59 7.65
CA ASN A 197 9.07 12.85 6.54
C ASN A 197 9.27 11.60 5.68
N MET A 198 9.08 11.72 4.37
CA MET A 198 9.34 10.62 3.43
C MET A 198 10.84 10.52 3.15
N ILE A 199 11.38 9.32 3.25
CA ILE A 199 12.80 9.05 3.00
C ILE A 199 13.02 8.76 1.52
N LYS A 200 14.13 9.31 0.98
CA LYS A 200 14.56 9.07 -0.40
C LYS A 200 15.17 7.68 -0.53
N PRO A 201 14.68 6.83 -1.45
CA PRO A 201 15.27 5.52 -1.67
C PRO A 201 16.59 5.63 -2.43
N TYR A 202 17.54 4.72 -2.15
CA TYR A 202 18.78 4.58 -2.90
C TYR A 202 19.16 3.11 -3.06
N LEU A 203 19.85 2.77 -4.17
CA LEU A 203 20.17 1.39 -4.54
C LEU A 203 21.60 0.99 -4.16
N THR A 204 22.55 1.90 -4.31
CA THR A 204 23.95 1.59 -4.07
C THR A 204 24.27 1.67 -2.60
N TYR A 205 24.64 0.54 -2.00
CA TYR A 205 25.04 0.46 -0.59
C TYR A 205 26.11 1.50 -0.24
N LYS A 206 25.97 2.12 0.93
CA LYS A 206 26.91 3.08 1.51
C LYS A 206 27.04 2.78 3.00
N GLU A 207 28.26 2.52 3.45
CA GLU A 207 28.54 2.08 4.82
C GLU A 207 28.04 3.09 5.89
N ASP A 208 28.18 4.37 5.67
CA ASP A 208 27.75 5.42 6.58
C ASP A 208 26.66 6.31 5.95
N ALA A 209 25.65 5.69 5.33
CA ALA A 209 24.58 6.44 4.66
C ALA A 209 23.80 7.28 5.68
N ILE A 210 23.83 8.59 5.51
CA ILE A 210 22.96 9.51 6.23
C ILE A 210 21.59 9.48 5.55
N PRO A 211 20.48 9.30 6.30
CA PRO A 211 19.14 9.35 5.76
C PRO A 211 18.90 10.64 4.96
N ASN A 212 18.40 10.51 3.75
CA ASN A 212 18.06 11.64 2.90
C ASN A 212 16.54 11.77 2.82
N VAL A 213 16.02 12.89 3.31
CA VAL A 213 14.58 13.19 3.22
C VAL A 213 14.25 13.60 1.79
N TRP A 214 13.31 12.89 1.17
CA TRP A 214 12.77 13.28 -0.13
C TRP A 214 11.70 14.37 0.03
N ILE A 215 10.74 14.16 0.92
CA ILE A 215 9.64 15.11 1.16
C ILE A 215 9.56 15.39 2.66
N THR A 216 9.83 16.64 3.04
CA THR A 216 9.71 17.09 4.43
C THR A 216 8.26 17.36 4.77
N ALA A 217 7.84 16.93 5.97
CA ALA A 217 6.48 17.11 6.48
C ALA A 217 5.41 16.66 5.46
N ALA A 218 5.63 15.49 4.84
CA ALA A 218 4.62 14.84 3.99
C ALA A 218 3.29 14.71 4.75
N PHE A 219 3.40 14.36 6.04
CA PHE A 219 2.33 14.40 7.04
C PHE A 219 2.79 15.22 8.26
N THR A 220 1.85 15.63 9.11
CA THR A 220 2.23 16.16 10.43
C THR A 220 2.80 15.02 11.28
N LYS A 221 3.71 15.36 12.21
CA LYS A 221 4.30 14.38 13.13
C LYS A 221 3.23 13.60 13.90
N ASP A 222 2.23 14.30 14.42
CA ASP A 222 1.15 13.68 15.21
C ASP A 222 0.31 12.73 14.36
N ALA A 223 0.00 13.10 13.10
CA ALA A 223 -0.71 12.22 12.16
C ALA A 223 0.10 10.96 11.84
N ALA A 224 1.40 11.11 11.54
CA ALA A 224 2.29 9.98 11.27
C ALA A 224 2.39 9.04 12.46
N GLN A 225 2.57 9.57 13.67
CA GLN A 225 2.64 8.77 14.89
C GLN A 225 1.33 8.03 15.17
N MET A 226 0.20 8.69 15.02
CA MET A 226 -1.12 8.07 15.24
C MET A 226 -1.36 6.92 14.25
N VAL A 227 -1.07 7.14 12.97
CA VAL A 227 -1.21 6.09 11.95
C VAL A 227 -0.24 4.93 12.21
N LEU A 228 0.98 5.21 12.68
CA LEU A 228 1.92 4.16 13.09
C LEU A 228 1.32 3.29 14.20
N GLU A 229 0.78 3.90 15.28
CA GLU A 229 0.18 3.17 16.39
C GLU A 229 -1.05 2.36 15.94
N ASP A 230 -1.91 2.94 15.11
CA ASP A 230 -3.10 2.25 14.61
C ASP A 230 -2.73 1.10 13.65
N THR A 231 -1.66 1.22 12.86
CA THR A 231 -1.18 0.14 11.99
C THR A 231 -0.46 -0.98 12.74
N LYS A 232 0.08 -0.72 13.95
CA LYS A 232 0.51 -1.78 14.86
C LYS A 232 -0.67 -2.66 15.27
N GLU A 233 -1.83 -2.07 15.55
CA GLU A 233 -3.04 -2.81 15.92
C GLU A 233 -3.56 -3.68 14.78
N VAL A 234 -3.38 -3.29 13.51
CA VAL A 234 -3.74 -4.15 12.37
C VAL A 234 -2.99 -5.50 12.40
N ILE A 235 -1.77 -5.52 12.95
CA ILE A 235 -0.93 -6.72 13.05
C ILE A 235 -1.11 -7.42 14.41
N ASN A 236 -1.24 -6.66 15.51
CA ASN A 236 -1.14 -7.25 16.86
C ASN A 236 -2.51 -7.50 17.50
N ASN A 237 -3.59 -6.90 16.99
CA ASN A 237 -4.95 -7.17 17.47
C ASN A 237 -5.49 -8.46 16.83
N PRO A 238 -6.11 -9.38 17.61
CA PRO A 238 -6.70 -10.61 17.07
C PRO A 238 -7.75 -10.42 15.97
N HIS A 239 -8.39 -9.26 15.91
CA HIS A 239 -9.35 -8.90 14.87
C HIS A 239 -8.67 -8.22 13.65
N GLY A 240 -7.38 -7.92 13.74
CA GLY A 240 -6.64 -7.25 12.68
C GLY A 240 -6.46 -8.14 11.46
N THR A 241 -6.64 -7.55 10.29
CA THR A 241 -6.51 -8.28 9.01
C THR A 241 -5.10 -8.83 8.75
N GLY A 242 -4.09 -8.29 9.44
CA GLY A 242 -2.69 -8.74 9.38
C GLY A 242 -2.25 -9.61 10.55
N TYR A 243 -3.16 -10.01 11.45
CA TYR A 243 -2.83 -10.73 12.69
C TYR A 243 -2.02 -12.02 12.47
N ALA A 244 -2.15 -12.66 11.34
CA ALA A 244 -1.35 -13.85 11.01
C ALA A 244 0.17 -13.58 10.91
N ALA A 245 0.59 -12.31 10.83
CA ALA A 245 1.99 -11.91 10.88
C ALA A 245 2.44 -11.45 12.29
N CYS A 246 1.54 -11.49 13.29
CA CYS A 246 1.86 -11.08 14.67
C CYS A 246 3.03 -11.91 15.23
N ARG A 247 3.95 -11.23 15.92
CA ARG A 247 5.11 -11.82 16.58
C ARG A 247 5.14 -11.43 18.04
N THR A 248 5.73 -12.28 18.87
CA THR A 248 5.89 -12.03 20.31
C THR A 248 7.23 -11.42 20.68
N ASP A 249 8.21 -11.49 19.78
CA ASP A 249 9.58 -11.03 19.96
C ASP A 249 9.83 -9.61 19.43
N ILE A 250 8.99 -9.12 18.53
CA ILE A 250 9.11 -7.80 17.93
C ILE A 250 7.74 -7.24 17.57
N THR A 251 7.59 -5.92 17.71
CA THR A 251 6.37 -5.22 17.28
C THR A 251 6.46 -4.86 15.80
N LEU A 252 5.51 -5.38 15.04
CA LEU A 252 5.31 -5.03 13.64
C LEU A 252 4.13 -4.09 13.47
N ALA A 253 4.21 -3.25 12.46
CA ALA A 253 3.10 -2.45 11.95
C ALA A 253 2.84 -2.80 10.48
N GLY A 254 1.64 -2.56 9.99
CA GLY A 254 1.36 -2.85 8.59
C GLY A 254 -0.11 -2.73 8.20
N LYS A 255 -0.39 -3.06 6.94
CA LYS A 255 -1.75 -3.08 6.39
C LYS A 255 -1.86 -4.12 5.28
N THR A 256 -2.89 -4.92 5.32
CA THR A 256 -3.30 -5.81 4.22
C THR A 256 -4.13 -5.05 3.20
N GLY A 257 -4.12 -5.50 1.97
CA GLY A 257 -4.98 -4.97 0.93
C GLY A 257 -5.42 -6.05 -0.06
N THR A 258 -6.64 -5.93 -0.51
CA THR A 258 -7.16 -6.67 -1.66
C THR A 258 -7.76 -5.66 -2.61
N ALA A 259 -7.34 -5.67 -3.86
CA ALA A 259 -7.89 -4.81 -4.90
C ALA A 259 -8.52 -5.69 -5.97
N GLU A 260 -9.80 -5.48 -6.24
CA GLU A 260 -10.48 -6.14 -7.36
C GLU A 260 -10.12 -5.46 -8.67
N ILE A 261 -9.74 -6.27 -9.66
CA ILE A 261 -9.54 -5.82 -11.04
C ILE A 261 -10.64 -6.45 -11.88
N LYS A 262 -11.58 -5.62 -12.30
CA LYS A 262 -12.72 -6.00 -13.13
C LYS A 262 -12.79 -5.12 -14.37
N ALA A 263 -13.17 -5.70 -15.50
CA ALA A 263 -13.42 -4.96 -16.73
C ALA A 263 -14.70 -4.11 -16.66
N SER A 264 -15.69 -4.58 -15.87
CA SER A 264 -16.94 -3.87 -15.57
C SER A 264 -17.51 -4.32 -14.23
N LYS A 265 -18.58 -3.68 -13.74
CA LYS A 265 -19.26 -4.08 -12.50
C LYS A 265 -19.89 -5.48 -12.58
N GLU A 266 -20.32 -5.86 -13.76
CA GLU A 266 -20.95 -7.16 -14.05
C GLU A 266 -19.90 -8.26 -14.26
N ASP A 267 -18.62 -7.93 -14.36
CA ASP A 267 -17.55 -8.89 -14.57
C ASP A 267 -17.34 -9.75 -13.32
N THR A 268 -17.72 -11.03 -13.43
CA THR A 268 -17.52 -12.05 -12.41
C THR A 268 -16.20 -12.80 -12.58
N THR A 269 -15.49 -12.56 -13.68
CA THR A 269 -14.22 -13.21 -14.03
C THR A 269 -13.01 -12.42 -13.60
N GLY A 270 -13.22 -11.21 -13.06
CA GLY A 270 -12.16 -10.33 -12.57
C GLY A 270 -11.24 -11.02 -11.57
N THR A 271 -9.98 -10.60 -11.56
CA THR A 271 -8.95 -11.09 -10.65
C THR A 271 -8.79 -10.16 -9.44
N GLU A 272 -8.02 -10.60 -8.46
CA GLU A 272 -7.71 -9.84 -7.26
C GLU A 272 -6.20 -9.69 -7.12
N LEU A 273 -5.77 -8.46 -6.79
CA LEU A 273 -4.41 -8.21 -6.31
C LEU A 273 -4.42 -8.33 -4.78
N GLY A 274 -3.55 -9.18 -4.25
CA GLY A 274 -3.28 -9.24 -2.83
C GLY A 274 -2.08 -8.37 -2.48
N TRP A 275 -2.23 -7.54 -1.43
CA TRP A 275 -1.17 -6.69 -0.94
C TRP A 275 -0.89 -6.93 0.54
N PHE A 276 0.36 -6.75 0.92
CA PHE A 276 0.75 -6.61 2.30
C PHE A 276 1.88 -5.59 2.42
N SER A 277 1.68 -4.59 3.28
CA SER A 277 2.69 -3.65 3.71
C SER A 277 2.99 -3.96 5.17
N VAL A 278 4.22 -4.35 5.48
CA VAL A 278 4.62 -4.71 6.85
C VAL A 278 6.00 -4.18 7.16
N PHE A 279 6.21 -3.70 8.38
CA PHE A 279 7.49 -3.13 8.78
C PHE A 279 7.73 -3.25 10.28
N THR A 280 9.02 -3.28 10.62
CA THR A 280 9.51 -3.21 12.00
C THR A 280 9.39 -1.77 12.52
N THR A 281 9.14 -1.60 13.81
CA THR A 281 8.85 -0.27 14.40
C THR A 281 9.88 0.24 15.39
N ASP A 282 10.92 -0.55 15.67
CA ASP A 282 12.05 -0.14 16.53
C ASP A 282 13.17 0.43 15.64
N GLU A 283 13.45 1.72 15.79
CA GLU A 283 14.52 2.41 15.05
C GLU A 283 15.94 1.98 15.46
N ASN A 284 16.08 1.45 16.68
CA ASN A 284 17.38 1.05 17.25
C ASN A 284 17.73 -0.43 16.97
N MET A 285 16.89 -1.15 16.25
CA MET A 285 17.22 -2.52 15.88
C MET A 285 18.32 -2.55 14.80
N ASP A 286 19.15 -3.57 14.82
CA ASP A 286 20.28 -3.71 13.89
C ASP A 286 19.86 -3.82 12.42
N ARG A 287 18.68 -4.39 12.16
CA ARG A 287 18.21 -4.71 10.79
C ARG A 287 16.75 -4.31 10.59
N PRO A 288 16.44 -2.98 10.57
CA PRO A 288 15.09 -2.53 10.28
C PRO A 288 14.70 -2.92 8.85
N ILE A 289 13.45 -3.31 8.67
CA ILE A 289 12.92 -3.70 7.35
C ILE A 289 11.47 -3.29 7.18
N MET A 290 11.18 -2.77 6.00
CA MET A 290 9.82 -2.57 5.48
C MET A 290 9.67 -3.37 4.20
N ILE A 291 8.63 -4.18 4.11
CA ILE A 291 8.30 -4.98 2.93
C ILE A 291 6.96 -4.50 2.38
N ILE A 292 6.93 -4.20 1.09
CA ILE A 292 5.71 -3.94 0.33
C ILE A 292 5.61 -5.01 -0.75
N SER A 293 4.68 -5.93 -0.57
CA SER A 293 4.45 -7.03 -1.52
C SER A 293 3.09 -6.93 -2.18
N MET A 294 3.07 -7.25 -3.47
CA MET A 294 1.86 -7.41 -4.27
C MET A 294 1.93 -8.74 -5.04
N VAL A 295 0.83 -9.46 -5.05
CA VAL A 295 0.68 -10.71 -5.80
C VAL A 295 -0.58 -10.62 -6.65
N GLU A 296 -0.42 -10.90 -7.95
CA GLU A 296 -1.52 -11.00 -8.89
C GLU A 296 -2.29 -12.30 -8.67
N ASP A 297 -3.59 -12.28 -8.96
CA ASP A 297 -4.46 -13.45 -8.96
C ASP A 297 -4.47 -14.23 -7.65
N VAL A 298 -4.80 -13.53 -6.56
CA VAL A 298 -4.96 -14.16 -5.23
C VAL A 298 -6.39 -14.66 -4.98
N LYS A 299 -7.31 -14.46 -5.93
CA LYS A 299 -8.67 -15.00 -5.88
C LYS A 299 -8.59 -16.54 -5.78
N GLY A 300 -9.23 -17.11 -4.78
CA GLY A 300 -9.14 -18.54 -4.51
C GLY A 300 -7.87 -19.02 -3.79
N ARG A 301 -6.90 -18.10 -3.51
CA ARG A 301 -5.68 -18.42 -2.74
C ARG A 301 -5.72 -17.87 -1.29
N GLY A 302 -6.83 -17.23 -0.91
CA GLY A 302 -7.00 -16.62 0.40
C GLY A 302 -6.77 -15.10 0.40
N GLY A 303 -6.85 -14.44 -0.76
CA GLY A 303 -6.70 -12.99 -0.88
C GLY A 303 -5.37 -12.48 -0.36
N SER A 304 -5.39 -11.35 0.35
CA SER A 304 -4.18 -10.78 0.99
C SER A 304 -3.53 -11.72 2.03
N GLY A 305 -4.27 -12.66 2.62
CA GLY A 305 -3.73 -13.65 3.56
C GLY A 305 -2.63 -14.53 2.95
N TYR A 306 -2.69 -14.75 1.63
CA TYR A 306 -1.60 -15.43 0.92
C TYR A 306 -0.30 -14.63 0.98
N VAL A 307 -0.38 -13.31 0.77
CA VAL A 307 0.79 -12.40 0.82
C VAL A 307 1.32 -12.30 2.25
N VAL A 308 0.44 -12.13 3.24
CA VAL A 308 0.80 -12.12 4.67
C VAL A 308 1.64 -13.35 5.02
N LYS A 309 1.18 -14.55 4.62
CA LYS A 309 1.92 -15.79 4.88
C LYS A 309 3.31 -15.82 4.24
N LYS A 310 3.47 -15.27 3.03
CA LYS A 310 4.75 -15.23 2.33
C LYS A 310 5.73 -14.27 2.98
N ASP A 311 5.27 -13.05 3.28
CA ASP A 311 6.11 -12.03 3.90
C ASP A 311 6.47 -12.39 5.35
N SER A 312 5.59 -13.07 6.09
CA SER A 312 5.91 -13.60 7.42
C SER A 312 7.10 -14.58 7.39
N GLN A 313 7.19 -15.42 6.35
CA GLN A 313 8.34 -16.33 6.17
C GLN A 313 9.64 -15.56 5.87
N VAL A 314 9.56 -14.48 5.11
CA VAL A 314 10.71 -13.60 4.83
C VAL A 314 11.16 -12.90 6.10
N LEU A 315 10.21 -12.33 6.85
CA LEU A 315 10.50 -11.66 8.14
C LEU A 315 11.10 -12.62 9.16
N GLU A 316 10.55 -13.84 9.28
CA GLU A 316 11.09 -14.85 10.19
C GLU A 316 12.55 -15.12 9.89
N LYS A 317 12.90 -15.33 8.61
CA LYS A 317 14.27 -15.57 8.21
C LYS A 317 15.17 -14.34 8.41
N TRP A 318 14.70 -13.16 7.98
CA TRP A 318 15.45 -11.90 8.12
C TRP A 318 15.81 -11.57 9.58
N LEU A 319 14.87 -11.83 10.49
CA LEU A 319 15.02 -11.53 11.92
C LEU A 319 15.75 -12.64 12.70
N SER A 320 15.85 -13.87 12.17
CA SER A 320 16.53 -14.99 12.82
C SER A 320 18.00 -15.16 12.41
N ASP A 321 18.42 -14.59 11.29
CA ASP A 321 19.82 -14.64 10.81
C ASP A 321 20.69 -13.62 11.57
N ASN A 322 20.93 -13.89 12.89
CA ASN A 322 21.91 -13.20 13.73
C ASN A 322 23.23 -13.98 13.78
#